data_ce0ca02542795eb6b744fe704df8f635
#
_entry.id   ce0ca02542795eb6b744fe704df8f635
#
_cell.length_a   1.000
_cell.length_b   1.000
_cell.length_c   1.000
_cell.angle_alpha   90.00
_cell.angle_beta   90.00
_cell.angle_gamma   90.00
#
_symmetry.space_group_name_H-M   'P 1'
#
loop_
_entity.id
_entity.type
_entity.pdbx_description
1 polymer ?
#
loop_
_entity_poly.entity_id
_entity_poly.type
_entity_poly.pdbx_seq_one_letter_code
_entity_poly.pdbx_strand_id
1 'polypeptide(L)'
;MLHPAIDLKLVNPAIGYGVFATQDIPKGTITWAIDPLDQIIEQSKAKTIKDPVEAQLRRYSWVNGNGDRILCWDFGRFMNHSCEPTSVGPGKLEFEIAVRDIAAGEEVTCDYGTFNLEEPMTCACGSVHCRGQVCPEDFGRLAPILDQRVRSAFREIQTVQQPLWPLVQKWRLQIERGIAQPTHLPSLLENRWPRAPIAAAPARQRRVSP
;
A
#
# COMPACT_ATOMS: atom_id res chain seq x y z
N MET A 1 3.01 -10.38 -6.75
CA MET A 1 3.21 -11.67 -5.98
C MET A 1 3.61 -11.36 -4.56
N LEU A 2 2.97 -11.99 -3.58
CA LEU A 2 3.36 -11.93 -2.17
C LEU A 2 4.63 -12.74 -1.89
N HIS A 3 5.35 -12.35 -0.84
CA HIS A 3 6.48 -13.11 -0.30
C HIS A 3 6.04 -14.53 0.11
N PRO A 4 6.83 -15.59 -0.18
CA PRO A 4 6.44 -16.99 0.10
C PRO A 4 6.12 -17.31 1.57
N ALA A 5 6.64 -16.50 2.49
CA ALA A 5 6.34 -16.63 3.92
C ALA A 5 5.11 -15.82 4.36
N ILE A 6 4.21 -15.49 3.45
CA ILE A 6 2.95 -14.80 3.74
C ILE A 6 1.79 -15.66 3.24
N ASP A 7 0.78 -15.86 4.08
CA ASP A 7 -0.39 -16.69 3.77
C ASP A 7 -1.69 -16.01 4.19
N LEU A 8 -2.80 -16.47 3.62
CA LEU A 8 -4.15 -15.94 3.84
C LEU A 8 -4.75 -16.52 5.12
N LYS A 9 -5.31 -15.65 5.98
CA LYS A 9 -6.06 -16.06 7.18
C LYS A 9 -7.32 -15.21 7.35
N LEU A 10 -8.33 -15.76 8.01
CA LEU A 10 -9.50 -15.00 8.44
C LEU A 10 -9.10 -14.12 9.64
N VAL A 11 -9.27 -12.79 9.49
CA VAL A 11 -9.07 -11.84 10.60
C VAL A 11 -10.25 -11.93 11.56
N ASN A 12 -11.43 -11.60 11.08
CA ASN A 12 -12.70 -11.74 11.77
C ASN A 12 -13.87 -11.58 10.77
N PRO A 13 -15.13 -11.87 11.15
CA PRO A 13 -16.28 -11.75 10.23
C PRO A 13 -16.55 -10.35 9.69
N ALA A 14 -16.14 -9.29 10.38
CA ALA A 14 -16.36 -7.91 9.94
C ALA A 14 -15.35 -7.45 8.89
N ILE A 15 -14.07 -7.80 9.05
CA ILE A 15 -12.98 -7.44 8.14
C ILE A 15 -12.90 -8.46 7.00
N GLY A 16 -13.09 -9.74 7.29
CA GLY A 16 -12.88 -10.85 6.38
C GLY A 16 -11.43 -11.38 6.48
N TYR A 17 -10.80 -11.55 5.33
CA TYR A 17 -9.45 -12.10 5.25
C TYR A 17 -8.36 -11.03 5.32
N GLY A 18 -7.18 -11.43 5.76
CA GLY A 18 -5.94 -10.66 5.73
C GLY A 18 -4.76 -11.59 5.38
N VAL A 19 -3.61 -11.04 5.18
CA VAL A 19 -2.37 -11.78 4.87
C VAL A 19 -1.41 -11.70 6.06
N PHE A 20 -0.87 -12.85 6.45
CA PHE A 20 -0.11 -13.00 7.69
C PHE A 20 1.25 -13.67 7.43
N ALA A 21 2.26 -13.21 8.12
CA ALA A 21 3.58 -13.83 8.10
C ALA A 21 3.50 -15.25 8.70
N THR A 22 4.04 -16.25 8.01
CA THR A 22 4.12 -17.64 8.48
C THR A 22 5.42 -17.93 9.23
N GLN A 23 6.41 -17.07 9.08
CA GLN A 23 7.68 -17.02 9.78
C GLN A 23 8.11 -15.56 9.94
N ASP A 24 9.14 -15.29 10.74
CA ASP A 24 9.67 -13.95 10.89
C ASP A 24 10.15 -13.39 9.53
N ILE A 25 9.74 -12.17 9.21
CA ILE A 25 10.16 -11.45 8.01
C ILE A 25 10.96 -10.22 8.47
N PRO A 26 12.28 -10.21 8.26
CA PRO A 26 13.13 -9.09 8.67
C PRO A 26 12.79 -7.80 7.92
N LYS A 27 12.99 -6.67 8.58
CA LYS A 27 12.99 -5.35 7.95
C LYS A 27 13.93 -5.35 6.73
N GLY A 28 13.50 -4.71 5.65
CA GLY A 28 14.24 -4.69 4.38
C GLY A 28 13.89 -5.82 3.43
N THR A 29 13.06 -6.79 3.83
CA THR A 29 12.57 -7.86 2.94
C THR A 29 11.48 -7.33 2.02
N ILE A 30 11.54 -7.66 0.73
CA ILE A 30 10.46 -7.36 -0.24
C ILE A 30 9.26 -8.26 0.09
N THR A 31 8.15 -7.66 0.48
CA THR A 31 6.93 -8.36 0.93
C THR A 31 5.94 -8.63 -0.20
N TRP A 32 5.92 -7.76 -1.19
CA TRP A 32 5.11 -7.87 -2.40
C TRP A 32 5.84 -7.23 -3.58
N ALA A 33 5.65 -7.77 -4.77
CA ALA A 33 6.09 -7.18 -6.04
C ALA A 33 5.07 -7.47 -7.13
N ILE A 34 4.84 -6.48 -8.02
CA ILE A 34 4.01 -6.69 -9.20
C ILE A 34 4.62 -7.79 -10.08
N ASP A 35 3.77 -8.64 -10.61
CA ASP A 35 4.17 -9.74 -11.49
C ASP A 35 3.30 -9.81 -12.77
N PRO A 36 3.67 -10.60 -13.78
CA PRO A 36 2.96 -10.65 -15.06
C PRO A 36 1.52 -11.16 -15.02
N LEU A 37 1.06 -11.74 -13.90
CA LEU A 37 -0.32 -12.21 -13.74
C LEU A 37 -1.22 -11.15 -13.09
N ASP A 38 -0.64 -10.10 -12.50
CA ASP A 38 -1.40 -8.97 -11.97
C ASP A 38 -2.09 -8.21 -13.10
N GLN A 39 -3.34 -7.83 -12.88
CA GLN A 39 -4.11 -7.09 -13.88
C GLN A 39 -3.95 -5.58 -13.69
N ILE A 40 -3.46 -4.92 -14.72
CA ILE A 40 -3.46 -3.46 -14.83
C ILE A 40 -4.68 -3.06 -15.67
N ILE A 41 -5.69 -2.48 -15.03
CA ILE A 41 -6.94 -2.07 -15.67
C ILE A 41 -6.87 -0.56 -15.90
N GLU A 42 -6.69 -0.15 -17.14
CA GLU A 42 -6.64 1.26 -17.52
C GLU A 42 -7.86 2.03 -17.00
N GLN A 43 -7.65 3.28 -16.61
CA GLN A 43 -8.71 4.15 -16.08
C GLN A 43 -9.93 4.22 -17.02
N SER A 44 -9.69 4.30 -18.33
CA SER A 44 -10.74 4.32 -19.36
C SER A 44 -11.62 3.09 -19.30
N LYS A 45 -11.02 1.91 -19.18
CA LYS A 45 -11.71 0.62 -19.07
C LYS A 45 -12.41 0.48 -17.72
N ALA A 46 -11.75 0.87 -16.62
CA ALA A 46 -12.34 0.80 -15.29
C ALA A 46 -13.67 1.57 -15.20
N LYS A 47 -13.77 2.74 -15.84
CA LYS A 47 -15.00 3.57 -15.89
C LYS A 47 -16.16 2.92 -16.65
N THR A 48 -15.92 1.91 -17.49
CA THR A 48 -16.97 1.19 -18.21
C THR A 48 -17.52 0.00 -17.43
N ILE A 49 -16.82 -0.45 -16.42
CA ILE A 49 -17.25 -1.57 -15.56
C ILE A 49 -18.40 -1.08 -14.67
N LYS A 50 -19.44 -1.91 -14.55
CA LYS A 50 -20.66 -1.62 -13.77
C LYS A 50 -20.89 -2.70 -12.73
N ASP A 51 -21.75 -2.40 -11.75
CA ASP A 51 -22.18 -3.37 -10.76
C ASP A 51 -22.78 -4.63 -11.39
N PRO A 52 -22.54 -5.80 -10.76
CA PRO A 52 -21.89 -6.00 -9.46
C PRO A 52 -20.34 -6.11 -9.55
N VAL A 53 -19.76 -6.03 -10.73
CA VAL A 53 -18.29 -6.20 -10.92
C VAL A 53 -17.53 -4.98 -10.43
N GLU A 54 -18.09 -3.77 -10.59
CA GLU A 54 -17.47 -2.53 -10.11
C GLU A 54 -17.22 -2.56 -8.60
N ALA A 55 -18.19 -2.99 -7.81
CA ALA A 55 -18.06 -3.09 -6.35
C ALA A 55 -16.91 -4.03 -5.94
N GLN A 56 -16.75 -5.17 -6.64
CA GLN A 56 -15.64 -6.09 -6.39
C GLN A 56 -14.29 -5.50 -6.81
N LEU A 57 -14.26 -4.82 -7.94
CA LEU A 57 -13.05 -4.16 -8.43
C LEU A 57 -12.59 -3.07 -7.44
N ARG A 58 -13.51 -2.23 -6.93
CA ARG A 58 -13.20 -1.22 -5.92
C ARG A 58 -12.65 -1.84 -4.63
N ARG A 59 -13.20 -2.99 -4.22
CA ARG A 59 -12.83 -3.67 -2.97
C ARG A 59 -11.44 -4.29 -3.04
N TYR A 60 -11.04 -4.86 -4.17
CA TYR A 60 -9.86 -5.71 -4.29
C TYR A 60 -8.74 -5.11 -5.14
N SER A 61 -8.91 -3.88 -5.64
CA SER A 61 -7.88 -3.19 -6.41
C SER A 61 -7.56 -1.82 -5.81
N TRP A 62 -6.38 -1.33 -6.11
CA TRP A 62 -5.94 0.01 -5.75
C TRP A 62 -5.60 0.84 -6.99
N VAL A 63 -5.51 2.17 -6.86
CA VAL A 63 -5.22 3.08 -7.97
C VAL A 63 -3.75 3.49 -7.91
N ASN A 64 -3.02 3.25 -8.99
CA ASN A 64 -1.61 3.64 -9.12
C ASN A 64 -1.44 5.12 -9.50
N GLY A 65 -0.18 5.57 -9.65
CA GLY A 65 0.16 6.95 -10.01
C GLY A 65 -0.24 7.37 -11.43
N ASN A 66 -0.71 6.46 -12.27
CA ASN A 66 -1.24 6.75 -13.61
C ASN A 66 -2.77 6.82 -13.62
N GLY A 67 -3.42 6.51 -12.51
CA GLY A 67 -4.87 6.41 -12.41
C GLY A 67 -5.44 5.05 -12.81
N ASP A 68 -4.58 4.07 -13.09
CA ASP A 68 -4.99 2.72 -13.43
C ASP A 68 -5.25 1.90 -12.16
N ARG A 69 -6.16 0.91 -12.25
CA ARG A 69 -6.41 -0.01 -11.15
C ARG A 69 -5.53 -1.24 -11.26
N ILE A 70 -4.89 -1.57 -10.16
CA ILE A 70 -4.08 -2.78 -10.02
C ILE A 70 -4.90 -3.80 -9.24
N LEU A 71 -5.17 -4.95 -9.86
CA LEU A 71 -5.84 -6.08 -9.23
C LEU A 71 -4.85 -7.24 -9.13
N CYS A 72 -4.38 -7.52 -7.92
CA CYS A 72 -3.50 -8.65 -7.66
C CYS A 72 -4.24 -9.97 -7.92
N TRP A 73 -3.60 -10.88 -8.64
CA TRP A 73 -4.16 -12.20 -8.91
C TRP A 73 -4.06 -13.14 -7.70
N ASP A 74 -3.05 -12.93 -6.86
CA ASP A 74 -2.78 -13.71 -5.66
C ASP A 74 -3.44 -13.11 -4.39
N PHE A 75 -3.02 -13.55 -3.22
CA PHE A 75 -3.55 -13.08 -1.94
C PHE A 75 -3.16 -11.63 -1.60
N GLY A 76 -2.30 -10.97 -2.38
CA GLY A 76 -1.96 -9.55 -2.20
C GLY A 76 -3.17 -8.63 -2.16
N ARG A 77 -4.26 -8.98 -2.86
CA ARG A 77 -5.54 -8.26 -2.83
C ARG A 77 -6.26 -8.27 -1.47
N PHE A 78 -5.80 -9.09 -0.52
CA PHE A 78 -6.33 -9.16 0.86
C PHE A 78 -5.41 -8.48 1.88
N MET A 79 -4.36 -7.79 1.44
CA MET A 79 -3.53 -7.02 2.35
C MET A 79 -4.35 -5.86 2.92
N ASN A 80 -4.58 -5.88 4.24
CA ASN A 80 -5.41 -4.90 4.92
C ASN A 80 -4.66 -3.61 5.25
N HIS A 81 -5.43 -2.60 5.63
CA HIS A 81 -4.90 -1.33 6.07
C HIS A 81 -4.45 -1.35 7.53
N SER A 82 -3.33 -0.68 7.80
CA SER A 82 -2.96 -0.19 9.13
C SER A 82 -2.46 1.25 9.06
N CYS A 83 -2.79 2.05 10.09
CA CYS A 83 -2.20 3.38 10.29
C CYS A 83 -0.71 3.31 10.71
N GLU A 84 -0.25 2.11 11.09
CA GLU A 84 1.16 1.75 11.32
C GLU A 84 1.51 0.55 10.44
N PRO A 85 1.66 0.73 9.12
CA PRO A 85 1.85 -0.36 8.20
C PRO A 85 3.17 -1.10 8.45
N THR A 86 3.17 -2.41 8.19
CA THR A 86 4.37 -3.23 8.21
C THR A 86 5.11 -3.19 6.87
N SER A 87 4.39 -2.89 5.78
CA SER A 87 4.88 -2.90 4.40
C SER A 87 4.57 -1.58 3.71
N VAL A 88 5.52 -1.04 2.95
CA VAL A 88 5.39 0.24 2.23
C VAL A 88 6.20 0.17 0.93
N GLY A 89 5.65 0.69 -0.16
CA GLY A 89 6.33 0.77 -1.46
C GLY A 89 7.24 2.01 -1.58
N PRO A 90 8.37 1.92 -2.32
CA PRO A 90 9.22 3.06 -2.64
C PRO A 90 8.70 3.80 -3.89
N GLY A 91 7.71 4.66 -3.72
CA GLY A 91 7.18 5.49 -4.79
C GLY A 91 6.64 4.67 -5.97
N LYS A 92 7.19 4.91 -7.18
CA LYS A 92 6.79 4.25 -8.43
C LYS A 92 7.40 2.87 -8.65
N LEU A 93 8.28 2.42 -7.76
CA LEU A 93 8.86 1.09 -7.88
C LEU A 93 7.83 0.07 -7.40
N GLU A 94 7.20 -0.60 -8.30
CA GLU A 94 6.04 -1.49 -8.14
C GLU A 94 6.32 -2.72 -7.27
N PHE A 95 6.82 -2.48 -6.04
CA PHE A 95 7.00 -3.47 -4.99
C PHE A 95 6.86 -2.81 -3.61
N GLU A 96 6.67 -3.59 -2.58
CA GLU A 96 6.65 -3.17 -1.18
C GLU A 96 7.74 -3.85 -0.37
N ILE A 97 8.20 -3.18 0.68
CA ILE A 97 9.28 -3.63 1.56
C ILE A 97 8.81 -3.58 3.02
N ALA A 98 9.19 -4.56 3.81
CA ALA A 98 9.00 -4.55 5.26
C ALA A 98 9.75 -3.36 5.88
N VAL A 99 9.01 -2.41 6.45
CA VAL A 99 9.61 -1.19 7.06
C VAL A 99 10.00 -1.37 8.52
N ARG A 100 9.68 -2.52 9.08
CA ARG A 100 10.14 -3.05 10.38
C ARG A 100 10.14 -4.57 10.32
N ASP A 101 10.67 -5.22 11.34
CA ASP A 101 10.52 -6.67 11.49
C ASP A 101 9.04 -7.02 11.64
N ILE A 102 8.63 -8.14 11.03
CA ILE A 102 7.28 -8.69 11.09
C ILE A 102 7.40 -10.08 11.69
N ALA A 103 6.81 -10.28 12.86
CA ALA A 103 6.87 -11.56 13.56
C ALA A 103 6.00 -12.63 12.90
N ALA A 104 6.35 -13.90 13.06
CA ALA A 104 5.50 -15.02 12.68
C ALA A 104 4.10 -14.88 13.32
N GLY A 105 3.06 -15.01 12.52
CA GLY A 105 1.67 -14.82 12.94
C GLY A 105 1.18 -13.37 12.92
N GLU A 106 2.03 -12.40 12.65
CA GLU A 106 1.63 -10.99 12.52
C GLU A 106 1.02 -10.70 11.14
N GLU A 107 0.02 -9.81 11.11
CA GLU A 107 -0.61 -9.38 9.86
C GLU A 107 0.32 -8.45 9.06
N VAL A 108 0.48 -8.73 7.77
CA VAL A 108 1.19 -7.86 6.84
C VAL A 108 0.20 -6.83 6.30
N THR A 109 0.49 -5.56 6.54
CA THR A 109 -0.43 -4.45 6.26
C THR A 109 0.24 -3.31 5.50
N CYS A 110 -0.55 -2.56 4.73
CA CYS A 110 -0.13 -1.34 4.04
C CYS A 110 -0.98 -0.14 4.49
N ASP A 111 -0.64 1.08 4.08
CA ASP A 111 -1.45 2.26 4.39
C ASP A 111 -2.27 2.71 3.17
N TYR A 112 -3.57 2.47 3.20
CA TYR A 112 -4.48 2.83 2.11
C TYR A 112 -4.54 4.34 1.84
N GLY A 113 -4.12 5.18 2.79
CA GLY A 113 -3.98 6.61 2.57
C GLY A 113 -2.97 6.99 1.48
N THR A 114 -2.15 6.02 1.02
CA THR A 114 -1.20 6.19 -0.10
C THR A 114 -1.63 5.48 -1.39
N PHE A 115 -2.86 4.97 -1.46
CA PHE A 115 -3.39 4.23 -2.61
C PHE A 115 -4.40 5.00 -3.45
N ASN A 116 -4.29 6.34 -3.46
CA ASN A 116 -5.17 7.20 -4.24
C ASN A 116 -6.66 6.92 -4.00
N LEU A 117 -7.07 6.81 -2.72
CA LEU A 117 -8.46 6.61 -2.32
C LEU A 117 -9.39 7.62 -3.01
N GLU A 118 -10.57 7.18 -3.40
CA GLU A 118 -11.58 8.03 -4.03
C GLU A 118 -12.45 8.72 -3.01
N GLU A 119 -12.70 8.06 -1.89
CA GLU A 119 -13.56 8.52 -0.82
C GLU A 119 -12.92 8.17 0.54
N PRO A 120 -13.22 8.93 1.59
CA PRO A 120 -12.80 8.59 2.93
C PRO A 120 -13.38 7.25 3.38
N MET A 121 -12.59 6.46 4.12
CA MET A 121 -13.04 5.21 4.74
C MET A 121 -12.86 5.26 6.26
N THR A 122 -13.78 4.67 6.99
CA THR A 122 -13.66 4.46 8.44
C THR A 122 -12.53 3.47 8.71
N CYS A 123 -11.70 3.76 9.69
CA CYS A 123 -10.60 2.90 10.10
C CYS A 123 -10.75 2.45 11.56
N ALA A 124 -10.60 1.15 11.76
CA ALA A 124 -10.54 0.49 13.06
C ALA A 124 -9.39 -0.53 13.07
N CYS A 125 -8.19 -0.13 12.61
CA CYS A 125 -7.04 -1.03 12.45
C CYS A 125 -6.40 -1.51 13.76
N GLY A 126 -6.89 -1.05 14.92
CA GLY A 126 -6.37 -1.44 16.23
C GLY A 126 -5.03 -0.83 16.63
N SER A 127 -4.36 -0.08 15.76
CA SER A 127 -3.13 0.65 16.11
C SER A 127 -3.43 1.71 17.18
N VAL A 128 -2.48 1.94 18.09
CA VAL A 128 -2.56 3.03 19.08
C VAL A 128 -2.56 4.40 18.41
N HIS A 129 -2.10 4.50 17.17
CA HIS A 129 -2.10 5.70 16.34
C HIS A 129 -3.18 5.66 15.25
N CYS A 130 -4.24 4.83 15.47
CA CYS A 130 -5.35 4.76 14.52
C CYS A 130 -5.97 6.14 14.28
N ARG A 131 -6.07 6.52 13.02
CA ARG A 131 -6.61 7.82 12.61
C ARG A 131 -8.15 7.90 12.69
N GLY A 132 -8.84 6.75 12.92
CA GLY A 132 -10.29 6.65 12.90
C GLY A 132 -10.90 6.82 11.51
N GLN A 133 -10.25 7.55 10.63
CA GLN A 133 -10.61 7.75 9.24
C GLN A 133 -9.35 7.83 8.37
N VAL A 134 -9.41 7.24 7.18
CA VAL A 134 -8.38 7.34 6.13
C VAL A 134 -8.96 8.15 4.99
N CYS A 135 -8.30 9.24 4.63
CA CYS A 135 -8.79 10.21 3.65
C CYS A 135 -7.86 10.33 2.44
N PRO A 136 -8.38 10.72 1.26
CA PRO A 136 -7.55 11.00 0.08
C PRO A 136 -6.45 12.04 0.34
N GLU A 137 -6.69 13.00 1.23
CA GLU A 137 -5.76 14.06 1.63
C GLU A 137 -4.58 13.53 2.45
N ASP A 138 -4.73 12.36 3.07
CA ASP A 138 -3.68 11.73 3.88
C ASP A 138 -2.41 11.46 3.04
N PHE A 139 -2.56 11.21 1.75
CA PHE A 139 -1.44 10.90 0.86
C PHE A 139 -0.28 11.90 0.99
N GLY A 140 -0.56 13.18 0.88
CA GLY A 140 0.47 14.23 0.96
C GLY A 140 1.12 14.34 2.34
N ARG A 141 0.36 14.09 3.39
CA ARG A 141 0.82 14.16 4.78
C ARG A 141 1.65 12.93 5.17
N LEU A 142 1.26 11.76 4.69
CA LEU A 142 1.89 10.48 5.06
C LEU A 142 3.16 10.22 4.26
N ALA A 143 3.20 10.61 2.98
CA ALA A 143 4.31 10.27 2.10
C ALA A 143 5.70 10.63 2.68
N PRO A 144 5.97 11.83 3.25
CA PRO A 144 7.27 12.12 3.82
C PRO A 144 7.65 11.22 5.00
N ILE A 145 6.66 10.81 5.80
CA ILE A 145 6.88 9.94 6.98
C ILE A 145 7.20 8.52 6.52
N LEU A 146 6.42 8.00 5.57
CA LEU A 146 6.60 6.66 5.04
C LEU A 146 7.86 6.54 4.18
N ASP A 147 8.22 7.59 3.43
CA ASP A 147 9.50 7.67 2.72
C ASP A 147 10.70 7.48 3.66
N GLN A 148 10.66 8.05 4.88
CA GLN A 148 11.72 7.85 5.86
C GLN A 148 11.80 6.41 6.33
N ARG A 149 10.65 5.73 6.54
CA ARG A 149 10.59 4.31 6.91
C ARG A 149 11.16 3.43 5.79
N VAL A 150 10.78 3.70 4.54
CA VAL A 150 11.31 3.01 3.35
C VAL A 150 12.82 3.20 3.25
N ARG A 151 13.33 4.44 3.36
CA ARG A 151 14.77 4.73 3.31
C ARG A 151 15.54 3.99 4.41
N SER A 152 14.95 3.88 5.60
CA SER A 152 15.53 3.11 6.70
C SER A 152 15.59 1.62 6.38
N ALA A 153 14.52 1.05 5.80
CA ALA A 153 14.45 -0.35 5.42
C ALA A 153 15.41 -0.70 4.28
N PHE A 154 15.59 0.22 3.32
CA PHE A 154 16.52 0.02 2.20
C PHE A 154 17.98 -0.17 2.59
N ARG A 155 18.39 0.28 3.78
CA ARG A 155 19.75 0.02 4.29
C ARG A 155 19.98 -1.48 4.55
N GLU A 156 18.92 -2.23 4.73
CA GLU A 156 18.95 -3.64 5.10
C GLU A 156 18.59 -4.57 3.93
N ILE A 157 18.16 -4.02 2.79
CA ILE A 157 17.65 -4.81 1.64
C ILE A 157 18.66 -5.85 1.13
N GLN A 158 19.98 -5.60 1.26
CA GLN A 158 21.04 -6.52 0.84
C GLN A 158 21.47 -7.50 1.94
N THR A 159 21.06 -7.28 3.19
CA THR A 159 21.47 -8.10 4.33
C THR A 159 20.47 -9.20 4.66
N VAL A 160 19.31 -9.18 4.01
CA VAL A 160 18.22 -10.14 4.20
C VAL A 160 17.95 -10.94 2.93
N GLN A 161 17.34 -12.11 3.07
CA GLN A 161 16.94 -12.91 1.92
C GLN A 161 15.82 -12.22 1.15
N GLN A 162 15.90 -12.30 -0.19
CA GLN A 162 14.97 -11.63 -1.10
C GLN A 162 14.35 -12.62 -2.10
N PRO A 163 13.39 -13.45 -1.72
CA PRO A 163 12.76 -14.41 -2.63
C PRO A 163 12.09 -13.77 -3.85
N LEU A 164 11.63 -12.52 -3.73
CA LEU A 164 10.98 -11.77 -4.80
C LEU A 164 11.96 -10.96 -5.67
N TRP A 165 13.26 -11.07 -5.42
CA TRP A 165 14.29 -10.34 -6.19
C TRP A 165 14.15 -10.49 -7.71
N PRO A 166 13.83 -11.66 -8.28
CA PRO A 166 13.64 -11.82 -9.72
C PRO A 166 12.57 -10.91 -10.32
N LEU A 167 11.52 -10.57 -9.57
CA LEU A 167 10.40 -9.73 -10.04
C LEU A 167 10.76 -8.23 -10.09
N VAL A 168 11.73 -7.81 -9.31
CA VAL A 168 12.14 -6.39 -9.21
C VAL A 168 13.39 -6.06 -10.05
N GLN A 169 13.89 -7.00 -10.85
CA GLN A 169 15.07 -6.81 -11.71
C GLN A 169 14.94 -5.63 -12.68
N LYS A 170 13.73 -5.34 -13.15
CA LYS A 170 13.47 -4.17 -14.00
C LYS A 170 13.80 -2.84 -13.30
N TRP A 171 13.84 -2.81 -11.96
CA TRP A 171 14.18 -1.65 -11.13
C TRP A 171 15.60 -1.68 -10.57
N ARG A 172 16.43 -2.60 -11.05
CA ARG A 172 17.77 -2.84 -10.51
C ARG A 172 18.59 -1.56 -10.32
N LEU A 173 18.65 -0.71 -11.34
CA LEU A 173 19.43 0.54 -11.28
C LEU A 173 18.91 1.51 -10.22
N GLN A 174 17.58 1.63 -10.08
CA GLN A 174 16.97 2.48 -9.06
C GLN A 174 17.22 1.92 -7.67
N ILE A 175 17.14 0.61 -7.51
CA ILE A 175 17.41 -0.09 -6.25
C ILE A 175 18.88 0.12 -5.86
N GLU A 176 19.85 -0.12 -6.76
CA GLU A 176 21.27 0.09 -6.52
C GLU A 176 21.59 1.55 -6.14
N ARG A 177 20.96 2.52 -6.79
CA ARG A 177 21.06 3.94 -6.41
C ARG A 177 20.49 4.20 -5.02
N GLY A 178 19.34 3.63 -4.70
CA GLY A 178 18.72 3.73 -3.39
C GLY A 178 19.54 3.08 -2.28
N ILE A 179 20.24 1.97 -2.57
CA ILE A 179 21.16 1.33 -1.63
C ILE A 179 22.38 2.23 -1.38
N ALA A 180 22.98 2.76 -2.45
CA ALA A 180 24.14 3.65 -2.34
C ALA A 180 23.79 4.95 -1.59
N GLN A 181 22.60 5.49 -1.85
CA GLN A 181 22.09 6.72 -1.21
C GLN A 181 20.54 6.66 -1.11
N PRO A 182 19.99 6.34 0.08
CA PRO A 182 18.54 6.19 0.26
C PRO A 182 17.70 7.42 -0.10
N THR A 183 18.30 8.61 -0.14
CA THR A 183 17.63 9.84 -0.60
C THR A 183 17.36 9.86 -2.10
N HIS A 184 17.97 8.97 -2.88
CA HIS A 184 17.72 8.80 -4.32
C HIS A 184 16.54 7.88 -4.62
N LEU A 185 15.94 7.27 -3.60
CA LEU A 185 14.69 6.54 -3.80
C LEU A 185 13.57 7.51 -4.17
N PRO A 186 12.70 7.13 -5.12
CA PRO A 186 11.55 7.94 -5.46
C PRO A 186 10.63 8.11 -4.23
N SER A 187 10.06 9.30 -4.08
CA SER A 187 9.06 9.54 -3.04
C SER A 187 7.74 8.87 -3.37
N LEU A 188 6.99 8.46 -2.36
CA LEU A 188 5.60 8.02 -2.53
C LEU A 188 4.76 9.08 -3.25
N LEU A 189 5.07 10.39 -3.10
CA LEU A 189 4.37 11.45 -3.81
C LEU A 189 4.40 11.28 -5.33
N GLU A 190 5.40 10.62 -5.90
CA GLU A 190 5.48 10.32 -7.32
C GLU A 190 4.42 9.32 -7.79
N ASN A 191 3.83 8.55 -6.85
CA ASN A 191 2.72 7.66 -7.12
C ASN A 191 1.35 8.30 -6.86
N ARG A 192 1.31 9.58 -6.50
CA ARG A 192 0.05 10.30 -6.32
C ARG A 192 -0.60 10.59 -7.65
N TRP A 193 -1.81 10.05 -7.84
CA TRP A 193 -2.62 10.39 -9.01
C TRP A 193 -3.14 11.83 -8.89
N PRO A 194 -2.87 12.71 -9.87
CA PRO A 194 -3.37 14.07 -9.84
C PRO A 194 -4.88 14.06 -10.07
N ARG A 195 -5.65 14.27 -9.01
CA ARG A 195 -7.09 14.52 -9.08
C ARG A 195 -7.31 16.03 -9.16
N ALA A 196 -8.37 16.43 -9.87
CA ALA A 196 -8.87 17.79 -9.75
C ALA A 196 -9.08 18.12 -8.26
N PRO A 197 -8.77 19.35 -7.80
CA PRO A 197 -9.02 19.73 -6.42
C PRO A 197 -10.48 19.41 -6.09
N ILE A 198 -10.71 18.59 -5.06
CA ILE A 198 -12.05 18.41 -4.51
C ILE A 198 -12.44 19.80 -4.02
N ALA A 199 -13.51 20.38 -4.58
CA ALA A 199 -14.04 21.65 -4.08
C ALA A 199 -14.23 21.49 -2.58
N ALA A 200 -13.62 22.40 -1.79
CA ALA A 200 -13.67 22.34 -0.34
C ALA A 200 -15.13 22.15 0.10
N ALA A 201 -15.40 21.09 0.84
CA ALA A 201 -16.71 20.87 1.40
C ALA A 201 -17.07 22.11 2.23
N PRO A 202 -18.29 22.67 2.10
CA PRO A 202 -18.68 23.84 2.83
C PRO A 202 -18.51 23.56 4.33
N ALA A 203 -17.79 24.45 5.01
CA ALA A 203 -17.53 24.35 6.45
C ALA A 203 -18.85 24.06 7.18
N ARG A 204 -18.94 22.93 7.88
CA ARG A 204 -20.08 22.60 8.73
C ARG A 204 -20.22 23.72 9.76
N GLN A 205 -21.20 24.59 9.56
CA GLN A 205 -21.60 25.55 10.58
C GLN A 205 -21.97 24.74 11.84
N ARG A 206 -21.18 24.92 12.90
CA ARG A 206 -21.54 24.44 14.22
C ARG A 206 -22.87 25.12 14.56
N ARG A 207 -23.96 24.35 14.57
CA ARG A 207 -25.20 24.82 15.21
C ARG A 207 -24.91 24.98 16.71
N VAL A 208 -24.75 26.21 17.14
CA VAL A 208 -24.86 26.55 18.57
C VAL A 208 -26.35 26.46 18.86
N SER A 209 -26.73 25.45 19.61
CA SER A 209 -28.10 25.38 20.16
C SER A 209 -28.19 26.35 21.32
N PRO A 210 -29.34 27.05 21.49
CA PRO A 210 -29.58 28.02 22.54
C PRO A 210 -29.63 27.37 23.93
#